data_fc4a121a04d650381817a1481f2d96bd
#
_entry.id   fc4a121a04d650381817a1481f2d96bd
#
_cell.length_a   1.000
_cell.length_b   1.000
_cell.length_c   1.000
_cell.angle_alpha   90.00
_cell.angle_beta   90.00
_cell.angle_gamma   90.00
#
_symmetry.space_group_name_H-M   'P 1'
#
loop_
_entity.id
_entity.type
_entity.pdbx_description
1 polymer ?
#
loop_
_entity_poly.entity_id
_entity_poly.type
_entity_poly.pdbx_seq_one_letter_code
_entity_poly.pdbx_strand_id
1 'polypeptide(L)'
;CVHDAPGRIDESYVERMQNLVDGLQPGARLLLFAFDRFHTAAGRPDPERSSFYTPNAYAQAVARRHPRYFWWAASIHPYREDCVEALALAVEGGARAVKWLPPAMGIDPSSARCDRFYAALARHGLPLISHAGEEKAVHGGDQEDLGNPLLLRRALEHGLRVVIAHCASLGSAVDLDRGGNGPR
;
A
#
# COMPACT_ATOMS: atom_id res chain seq x y z
N CYS A 1 22.18 0.95 5.75
CA CYS A 1 21.76 -0.41 6.06
C CYS A 1 21.78 -0.61 7.57
N VAL A 2 20.85 -1.39 8.10
CA VAL A 2 20.86 -1.84 9.48
C VAL A 2 21.57 -3.19 9.51
N HIS A 3 22.61 -3.28 10.34
CA HIS A 3 23.32 -4.53 10.58
C HIS A 3 23.21 -4.82 12.09
N ASP A 4 22.62 -5.94 12.43
CA ASP A 4 22.51 -6.40 13.82
C ASP A 4 22.50 -7.94 13.87
N ALA A 5 22.54 -8.49 15.08
CA ALA A 5 22.43 -9.92 15.30
C ALA A 5 21.12 -10.48 14.75
N PRO A 6 21.09 -11.75 14.30
CA PRO A 6 19.87 -12.40 13.89
C PRO A 6 18.76 -12.28 14.96
N GLY A 7 17.56 -11.91 14.54
CA GLY A 7 16.40 -11.69 15.42
C GLY A 7 16.27 -10.28 16.00
N ARG A 8 17.27 -9.39 15.84
CA ARG A 8 17.20 -8.00 16.30
C ARG A 8 17.11 -6.96 15.19
N ILE A 9 17.14 -7.38 13.93
CA ILE A 9 17.16 -6.47 12.78
C ILE A 9 15.94 -5.55 12.76
N ASP A 10 14.76 -6.07 13.06
CA ASP A 10 13.51 -5.29 13.09
C ASP A 10 13.54 -4.22 14.19
N GLU A 11 14.02 -4.58 15.38
CA GLU A 11 14.14 -3.63 16.51
C GLU A 11 15.11 -2.50 16.15
N SER A 12 16.29 -2.85 15.63
CA SER A 12 17.30 -1.86 15.22
C SER A 12 16.81 -0.97 14.09
N TYR A 13 15.99 -1.51 13.18
CA TYR A 13 15.37 -0.73 12.12
C TYR A 13 14.34 0.27 12.68
N VAL A 14 13.51 -0.16 13.63
CA VAL A 14 12.54 0.71 14.31
C VAL A 14 13.26 1.80 15.11
N GLU A 15 14.31 1.48 15.86
CA GLU A 15 15.14 2.45 16.59
C GLU A 15 15.76 3.48 15.65
N ARG A 16 16.28 3.04 14.49
CA ARG A 16 16.81 3.95 13.48
C ARG A 16 15.76 4.92 12.96
N MET A 17 14.54 4.46 12.70
CA MET A 17 13.44 5.34 12.28
C MET A 17 13.07 6.34 13.37
N GLN A 18 13.07 5.95 14.63
CA GLN A 18 12.84 6.86 15.76
C GLN A 18 13.91 7.95 15.82
N ASN A 19 15.19 7.58 15.70
CA ASN A 19 16.29 8.53 15.66
C ASN A 19 16.19 9.52 14.50
N LEU A 20 15.68 9.08 13.33
CA LEU A 20 15.41 9.98 12.21
C LEU A 20 14.31 10.98 12.55
N VAL A 21 13.23 10.54 13.19
CA VAL A 21 12.13 11.43 13.61
C VAL A 21 12.58 12.43 14.66
N ASP A 22 13.42 12.01 15.61
CA ASP A 22 13.96 12.91 16.63
C ASP A 22 14.83 14.05 16.05
N GLY A 23 15.37 13.86 14.84
CA GLY A 23 16.06 14.89 14.07
C GLY A 23 15.16 15.82 13.27
N LEU A 24 13.85 15.59 13.25
CA LEU A 24 12.87 16.40 12.53
C LEU A 24 12.19 17.43 13.46
N GLN A 25 11.32 18.26 12.88
CA GLN A 25 10.52 19.20 13.65
C GLN A 25 9.62 18.50 14.68
N PRO A 26 9.40 19.07 15.87
CA PRO A 26 8.50 18.54 16.87
C PRO A 26 7.11 18.21 16.30
N GLY A 27 6.62 17.00 16.59
CA GLY A 27 5.33 16.51 16.10
C GLY A 27 5.40 15.75 14.78
N ALA A 28 6.56 15.69 14.12
CA ALA A 28 6.76 14.82 12.95
C ALA A 28 6.53 13.36 13.32
N ARG A 29 5.98 12.60 12.39
CA ARG A 29 5.76 11.15 12.49
C ARG A 29 5.95 10.51 11.14
N LEU A 30 6.39 9.26 11.14
CA LEU A 30 6.41 8.42 9.95
C LEU A 30 5.11 7.61 9.83
N LEU A 31 4.68 7.38 8.61
CA LEU A 31 3.58 6.48 8.31
C LEU A 31 4.16 5.13 7.89
N LEU A 32 4.06 4.14 8.76
CA LEU A 32 4.51 2.77 8.46
C LEU A 32 3.53 2.10 7.50
N PHE A 33 4.06 1.45 6.49
CA PHE A 33 3.26 0.70 5.53
C PHE A 33 3.30 -0.79 5.83
N ALA A 34 2.13 -1.40 6.01
CA ALA A 34 1.97 -2.83 5.82
C ALA A 34 1.98 -3.16 4.33
N PHE A 35 2.24 -4.42 3.98
CA PHE A 35 2.13 -4.93 2.61
C PHE A 35 1.48 -6.31 2.61
N ASP A 36 0.34 -6.41 1.93
CA ASP A 36 -0.33 -7.70 1.73
C ASP A 36 0.35 -8.48 0.60
N ARG A 37 0.06 -9.76 0.54
CA ARG A 37 0.60 -10.68 -0.46
C ARG A 37 0.00 -10.40 -1.84
N PHE A 38 0.68 -10.92 -2.87
CA PHE A 38 0.05 -11.14 -4.16
C PHE A 38 -1.13 -12.10 -4.00
N HIS A 39 -2.24 -11.82 -4.67
CA HIS A 39 -3.40 -12.71 -4.72
C HIS A 39 -3.76 -13.05 -6.16
N THR A 40 -4.13 -14.30 -6.36
CA THR A 40 -4.64 -14.77 -7.65
C THR A 40 -5.96 -14.11 -8.00
N ALA A 41 -6.40 -14.26 -9.25
CA ALA A 41 -7.72 -13.83 -9.67
C ALA A 41 -8.87 -14.46 -8.85
N ALA A 42 -8.66 -15.57 -8.16
CA ALA A 42 -9.63 -16.18 -7.25
C ALA A 42 -9.59 -15.59 -5.82
N GLY A 43 -8.77 -14.55 -5.57
CA GLY A 43 -8.62 -13.93 -4.25
C GLY A 43 -7.83 -14.75 -3.24
N ARG A 44 -7.09 -15.77 -3.69
CA ARG A 44 -6.24 -16.59 -2.83
C ARG A 44 -4.82 -16.02 -2.78
N PRO A 45 -4.17 -15.97 -1.60
CA PRO A 45 -2.78 -15.53 -1.50
C PRO A 45 -1.86 -16.49 -2.25
N ASP A 46 -0.86 -15.91 -2.92
CA ASP A 46 0.17 -16.62 -3.64
C ASP A 46 1.55 -16.23 -3.08
N PRO A 47 2.10 -17.00 -2.14
CA PRO A 47 3.38 -16.71 -1.53
C PRO A 47 4.56 -16.73 -2.52
N GLU A 48 4.51 -17.54 -3.56
CA GLU A 48 5.59 -17.65 -4.55
C GLU A 48 5.72 -16.39 -5.40
N ARG A 49 4.59 -15.74 -5.70
CA ARG A 49 4.54 -14.47 -6.42
C ARG A 49 4.64 -13.24 -5.51
N SER A 50 4.65 -13.43 -4.18
CA SER A 50 4.76 -12.35 -3.21
C SER A 50 6.22 -11.99 -2.99
N SER A 51 6.68 -10.87 -3.53
CA SER A 51 8.08 -10.40 -3.37
C SER A 51 8.44 -10.12 -1.92
N PHE A 52 7.46 -9.66 -1.13
CA PHE A 52 7.59 -9.43 0.32
C PHE A 52 6.21 -9.38 0.96
N TYR A 53 6.20 -9.44 2.29
CA TYR A 53 4.97 -9.37 3.08
C TYR A 53 5.26 -8.71 4.42
N THR A 54 4.52 -7.65 4.74
CA THR A 54 4.55 -7.00 6.05
C THR A 54 3.14 -7.04 6.64
N PRO A 55 2.89 -7.89 7.66
CA PRO A 55 1.56 -8.05 8.24
C PRO A 55 0.98 -6.75 8.81
N ASN A 56 -0.32 -6.52 8.62
CA ASN A 56 -1.04 -5.42 9.27
C ASN A 56 -0.85 -5.43 10.79
N ALA A 57 -0.91 -6.61 11.41
CA ALA A 57 -0.72 -6.78 12.86
C ALA A 57 0.66 -6.30 13.32
N TYR A 58 1.72 -6.51 12.52
CA TYR A 58 3.06 -6.04 12.83
C TYR A 58 3.15 -4.50 12.77
N ALA A 59 2.71 -3.90 11.67
CA ALA A 59 2.73 -2.43 11.51
C ALA A 59 1.91 -1.74 12.62
N GLN A 60 0.73 -2.28 12.93
CA GLN A 60 -0.12 -1.82 14.02
C GLN A 60 0.59 -1.93 15.39
N ALA A 61 1.22 -3.07 15.69
CA ALA A 61 1.91 -3.29 16.96
C ALA A 61 3.06 -2.31 17.15
N VAL A 62 3.87 -2.05 16.11
CA VAL A 62 4.95 -1.07 16.15
C VAL A 62 4.39 0.35 16.37
N ALA A 63 3.35 0.74 15.63
CA ALA A 63 2.73 2.06 15.78
C ALA A 63 2.12 2.25 17.19
N ARG A 64 1.48 1.22 17.75
CA ARG A 64 0.92 1.24 19.10
C ARG A 64 1.99 1.31 20.19
N ARG A 65 3.13 0.63 20.00
CA ARG A 65 4.27 0.67 20.93
C ARG A 65 4.95 2.05 20.94
N HIS A 66 4.97 2.73 19.79
CA HIS A 66 5.71 3.98 19.61
C HIS A 66 4.83 5.10 19.01
N PRO A 67 3.72 5.49 19.66
CA PRO A 67 2.70 6.40 19.11
C PRO A 67 3.19 7.82 18.89
N ARG A 68 4.30 8.21 19.53
CA ARG A 68 4.97 9.50 19.30
C ARG A 68 5.62 9.55 17.90
N TYR A 69 6.07 8.40 17.40
CA TYR A 69 6.91 8.31 16.21
C TYR A 69 6.15 7.84 14.97
N PHE A 70 5.14 6.98 15.17
CA PHE A 70 4.54 6.27 14.05
C PHE A 70 3.01 6.37 14.00
N TRP A 71 2.53 6.56 12.82
CA TRP A 71 1.24 6.13 12.36
C TRP A 71 1.42 4.89 11.47
N TRP A 72 0.33 4.25 11.07
CA TRP A 72 0.40 3.12 10.16
C TRP A 72 -0.70 3.14 9.11
N ALA A 73 -0.41 2.57 7.94
CA ALA A 73 -1.33 2.31 6.86
C ALA A 73 -1.46 0.79 6.69
N ALA A 74 -2.70 0.35 6.58
CA ALA A 74 -3.00 -1.05 6.30
C ALA A 74 -2.69 -1.39 4.84
N SER A 75 -2.45 -2.67 4.55
CA SER A 75 -2.45 -3.18 3.20
C SER A 75 -3.39 -4.38 3.15
N ILE A 76 -4.39 -4.32 2.29
CA ILE A 76 -5.44 -5.33 2.19
C ILE A 76 -5.75 -5.51 0.71
N HIS A 77 -5.58 -6.73 0.22
CA HIS A 77 -5.88 -7.04 -1.17
C HIS A 77 -7.38 -7.02 -1.43
N PRO A 78 -7.91 -6.27 -2.42
CA PRO A 78 -9.34 -6.07 -2.61
C PRO A 78 -10.08 -7.33 -3.08
N TYR A 79 -9.34 -8.32 -3.61
CA TYR A 79 -9.93 -9.57 -4.10
C TYR A 79 -10.12 -10.62 -3.00
N ARG A 80 -9.63 -10.39 -1.80
CA ARG A 80 -9.87 -11.27 -0.65
C ARG A 80 -11.36 -11.29 -0.31
N GLU A 81 -11.84 -12.43 0.11
CA GLU A 81 -13.22 -12.57 0.56
C GLU A 81 -13.51 -11.70 1.78
N ASP A 82 -12.56 -11.69 2.73
CA ASP A 82 -12.61 -10.94 4.00
C ASP A 82 -12.12 -9.49 3.92
N CYS A 83 -11.97 -8.90 2.71
CA CYS A 83 -11.30 -7.60 2.57
C CYS A 83 -12.02 -6.46 3.32
N VAL A 84 -13.35 -6.52 3.43
CA VAL A 84 -14.15 -5.49 4.13
C VAL A 84 -14.02 -5.63 5.64
N GLU A 85 -14.07 -6.85 6.14
CA GLU A 85 -13.88 -7.19 7.55
C GLU A 85 -12.45 -6.84 8.00
N ALA A 86 -11.46 -7.22 7.19
CA ALA A 86 -10.07 -6.86 7.45
C ALA A 86 -9.84 -5.34 7.48
N LEU A 87 -10.57 -4.59 6.63
CA LEU A 87 -10.53 -3.13 6.65
C LEU A 87 -11.14 -2.58 7.94
N ALA A 88 -12.29 -3.10 8.39
CA ALA A 88 -12.92 -2.68 9.63
C ALA A 88 -11.98 -2.87 10.83
N LEU A 89 -11.34 -4.04 10.92
CA LEU A 89 -10.32 -4.32 11.95
C LEU A 89 -9.12 -3.37 11.87
N ALA A 90 -8.68 -3.02 10.67
CA ALA A 90 -7.59 -2.07 10.49
C ALA A 90 -7.98 -0.65 10.97
N VAL A 91 -9.21 -0.22 10.70
CA VAL A 91 -9.77 1.06 11.16
C VAL A 91 -9.84 1.09 12.69
N GLU A 92 -10.39 0.04 13.31
CA GLU A 92 -10.43 -0.11 14.78
C GLU A 92 -9.02 -0.10 15.37
N GLY A 93 -8.06 -0.68 14.65
CA GLY A 93 -6.64 -0.68 15.00
C GLY A 93 -5.92 0.65 14.77
N GLY A 94 -6.62 1.70 14.30
CA GLY A 94 -6.09 3.04 14.12
C GLY A 94 -5.30 3.26 12.82
N ALA A 95 -5.53 2.44 11.79
CA ALA A 95 -4.99 2.69 10.46
C ALA A 95 -5.40 4.06 9.93
N ARG A 96 -4.48 4.79 9.31
CA ARG A 96 -4.70 6.14 8.78
C ARG A 96 -4.92 6.18 7.26
N ALA A 97 -4.59 5.09 6.59
CA ALA A 97 -4.71 4.92 5.15
C ALA A 97 -4.68 3.42 4.80
N VAL A 98 -4.96 3.13 3.54
CA VAL A 98 -4.59 1.83 2.93
C VAL A 98 -3.51 2.06 1.88
N LYS A 99 -2.47 1.22 1.86
CA LYS A 99 -1.38 1.23 0.88
C LYS A 99 -1.49 0.05 -0.05
N TRP A 100 -1.44 0.32 -1.35
CA TRP A 100 -1.32 -0.68 -2.41
C TRP A 100 -0.05 -0.50 -3.23
N LEU A 101 0.44 -1.60 -3.75
CA LEU A 101 1.47 -1.71 -4.77
C LEU A 101 0.92 -2.59 -5.90
N PRO A 102 0.05 -2.04 -6.79
CA PRO A 102 -0.73 -2.82 -7.74
C PRO A 102 0.07 -3.82 -8.58
N PRO A 103 1.23 -3.46 -9.19
CA PRO A 103 2.03 -4.42 -9.95
C PRO A 103 2.50 -5.62 -9.13
N ALA A 104 3.01 -5.39 -7.90
CA ALA A 104 3.54 -6.44 -7.04
C ALA A 104 2.46 -7.26 -6.32
N MET A 105 1.24 -6.73 -6.22
CA MET A 105 0.12 -7.39 -5.55
C MET A 105 -0.85 -8.06 -6.53
N GLY A 106 -0.75 -7.79 -7.83
CA GLY A 106 -1.69 -8.29 -8.84
C GLY A 106 -3.07 -7.61 -8.76
N ILE A 107 -3.09 -6.35 -8.37
CA ILE A 107 -4.33 -5.56 -8.27
C ILE A 107 -4.52 -4.76 -9.56
N ASP A 108 -5.62 -4.97 -10.25
CA ASP A 108 -6.09 -4.02 -11.26
C ASP A 108 -7.01 -2.99 -10.58
N PRO A 109 -6.55 -1.73 -10.41
CA PRO A 109 -7.36 -0.71 -9.74
C PRO A 109 -8.64 -0.33 -10.49
N SER A 110 -8.72 -0.60 -11.80
CA SER A 110 -9.91 -0.32 -12.63
C SER A 110 -10.94 -1.44 -12.57
N SER A 111 -10.60 -2.58 -11.97
CA SER A 111 -11.48 -3.74 -11.91
C SER A 111 -12.70 -3.50 -11.03
N ALA A 112 -13.89 -3.90 -11.50
CA ALA A 112 -15.12 -3.92 -10.70
C ALA A 112 -15.00 -4.77 -9.43
N ARG A 113 -14.02 -5.65 -9.34
CA ARG A 113 -13.74 -6.45 -8.15
C ARG A 113 -13.26 -5.61 -6.96
N CYS A 114 -12.77 -4.41 -7.21
CA CYS A 114 -12.37 -3.46 -6.18
C CYS A 114 -13.55 -2.70 -5.56
N ASP A 115 -14.73 -2.70 -6.19
CA ASP A 115 -15.84 -1.80 -5.83
C ASP A 115 -16.30 -1.96 -4.38
N ARG A 116 -16.46 -3.20 -3.91
CA ARG A 116 -16.87 -3.44 -2.52
C ARG A 116 -15.86 -2.89 -1.52
N PHE A 117 -14.58 -2.99 -1.86
CA PHE A 117 -13.49 -2.46 -1.04
C PHE A 117 -13.44 -0.93 -1.11
N TYR A 118 -13.60 -0.35 -2.29
CA TYR A 118 -13.70 1.10 -2.47
C TYR A 118 -14.87 1.69 -1.69
N ALA A 119 -16.05 1.08 -1.79
CA ALA A 119 -17.20 1.50 -1.01
C ALA A 119 -16.98 1.42 0.50
N ALA A 120 -16.25 0.41 0.97
CA ALA A 120 -15.88 0.29 2.38
C ALA A 120 -14.87 1.37 2.80
N LEU A 121 -13.84 1.64 1.99
CA LEU A 121 -12.87 2.72 2.24
C LEU A 121 -13.57 4.09 2.32
N ALA A 122 -14.50 4.36 1.39
CA ALA A 122 -15.26 5.61 1.37
C ALA A 122 -16.07 5.79 2.67
N ARG A 123 -16.78 4.74 3.12
CA ARG A 123 -17.53 4.78 4.38
C ARG A 123 -16.67 5.09 5.60
N HIS A 124 -15.44 4.59 5.63
CA HIS A 124 -14.50 4.86 6.72
C HIS A 124 -13.71 6.16 6.55
N GLY A 125 -13.84 6.84 5.41
CA GLY A 125 -13.13 8.08 5.12
C GLY A 125 -11.60 7.90 5.01
N LEU A 126 -11.12 6.68 4.81
CA LEU A 126 -9.68 6.40 4.67
C LEU A 126 -9.18 6.68 3.25
N PRO A 127 -8.04 7.37 3.10
CA PRO A 127 -7.41 7.53 1.79
C PRO A 127 -6.76 6.22 1.32
N LEU A 128 -6.74 6.04 0.00
CA LEU A 128 -5.96 5.02 -0.67
C LEU A 128 -4.63 5.64 -1.14
N ILE A 129 -3.51 5.11 -0.66
CA ILE A 129 -2.16 5.43 -1.14
C ILE A 129 -1.77 4.33 -2.13
N SER A 130 -1.75 4.62 -3.40
CA SER A 130 -1.36 3.66 -4.43
C SER A 130 0.01 4.00 -5.00
N HIS A 131 0.84 2.96 -5.16
CA HIS A 131 1.95 3.06 -6.10
C HIS A 131 1.40 3.25 -7.51
N ALA A 132 2.04 4.09 -8.27
CA ALA A 132 1.86 4.21 -9.71
C ALA A 132 3.21 4.56 -10.33
N GLY A 133 3.37 4.24 -11.60
CA GLY A 133 4.65 4.33 -12.26
C GLY A 133 5.34 2.97 -12.37
N GLU A 134 6.54 2.97 -12.94
CA GLU A 134 7.37 1.78 -13.05
C GLU A 134 7.89 1.35 -11.68
N GLU A 135 7.79 0.05 -11.36
CA GLU A 135 8.28 -0.51 -10.10
C GLU A 135 9.59 -1.26 -10.34
N LYS A 136 10.66 -0.78 -9.72
CA LYS A 136 12.01 -1.37 -9.86
C LYS A 136 12.55 -2.00 -8.58
N ALA A 137 11.91 -1.73 -7.45
CA ALA A 137 12.43 -2.18 -6.15
C ALA A 137 11.98 -3.59 -5.79
N VAL A 138 10.90 -4.08 -6.41
CA VAL A 138 10.34 -5.42 -6.15
C VAL A 138 10.01 -6.11 -7.46
N HIS A 139 10.18 -7.43 -7.48
CA HIS A 139 9.82 -8.22 -8.65
C HIS A 139 8.31 -8.24 -8.84
N GLY A 140 7.84 -7.57 -9.84
CA GLY A 140 6.44 -7.53 -10.28
C GLY A 140 6.35 -7.46 -11.80
N GLY A 141 7.46 -7.81 -12.48
CA GLY A 141 7.78 -7.49 -13.85
C GLY A 141 6.79 -7.89 -14.93
N ASP A 142 5.83 -8.76 -14.64
CA ASP A 142 4.84 -9.20 -15.63
C ASP A 142 3.57 -8.32 -15.61
N GLN A 143 3.47 -7.35 -14.69
CA GLN A 143 2.23 -6.58 -14.45
C GLN A 143 2.48 -5.07 -14.30
N GLU A 144 3.49 -4.54 -14.94
CA GLU A 144 3.83 -3.11 -14.92
C GLU A 144 2.67 -2.21 -15.36
N ASP A 145 1.82 -2.70 -16.26
CA ASP A 145 0.63 -1.98 -16.72
C ASP A 145 -0.34 -1.63 -15.59
N LEU A 146 -0.37 -2.42 -14.51
CA LEU A 146 -1.18 -2.15 -13.33
C LEU A 146 -0.69 -0.91 -12.54
N GLY A 147 0.51 -0.43 -12.83
CA GLY A 147 1.05 0.84 -12.33
C GLY A 147 0.54 2.07 -13.07
N ASN A 148 -0.33 1.93 -14.08
CA ASN A 148 -0.90 3.07 -14.79
C ASN A 148 -1.79 3.92 -13.86
N PRO A 149 -1.47 5.21 -13.62
CA PRO A 149 -2.25 6.05 -12.70
C PRO A 149 -3.69 6.26 -13.15
N LEU A 150 -3.99 6.13 -14.44
CA LEU A 150 -5.34 6.28 -14.99
C LEU A 150 -6.29 5.17 -14.53
N LEU A 151 -5.77 4.00 -14.14
CA LEU A 151 -6.58 2.92 -13.56
C LEU A 151 -7.21 3.30 -12.21
N LEU A 152 -6.65 4.31 -11.52
CA LEU A 152 -7.17 4.80 -10.25
C LEU A 152 -8.43 5.67 -10.38
N ARG A 153 -8.87 6.00 -11.60
CA ARG A 153 -10.13 6.74 -11.84
C ARG A 153 -11.32 6.07 -11.18
N ARG A 154 -11.39 4.74 -11.25
CA ARG A 154 -12.47 3.99 -10.59
C ARG A 154 -12.54 4.25 -9.09
N ALA A 155 -11.41 4.33 -8.41
CA ALA A 155 -11.36 4.69 -7.00
C ALA A 155 -11.88 6.11 -6.75
N LEU A 156 -11.53 7.07 -7.62
CA LEU A 156 -12.04 8.45 -7.55
C LEU A 156 -13.56 8.52 -7.78
N GLU A 157 -14.10 7.72 -8.70
CA GLU A 157 -15.55 7.61 -8.97
C GLU A 157 -16.32 7.10 -7.75
N HIS A 158 -15.69 6.29 -6.90
CA HIS A 158 -16.21 5.88 -5.60
C HIS A 158 -16.08 6.96 -4.51
N GLY A 159 -15.59 8.16 -4.84
CA GLY A 159 -15.43 9.28 -3.90
C GLY A 159 -14.22 9.15 -2.98
N LEU A 160 -13.25 8.27 -3.30
CA LEU A 160 -12.05 8.11 -2.49
C LEU A 160 -11.07 9.29 -2.66
N ARG A 161 -10.40 9.62 -1.57
CA ARG A 161 -9.15 10.38 -1.64
C ARG A 161 -8.03 9.42 -2.04
N VAL A 162 -7.41 9.69 -3.17
CA VAL A 162 -6.31 8.88 -3.69
C VAL A 162 -5.01 9.68 -3.61
N VAL A 163 -3.97 9.06 -3.07
CA VAL A 163 -2.61 9.58 -3.06
C VAL A 163 -1.79 8.73 -4.02
N ILE A 164 -1.31 9.33 -5.10
CA ILE A 164 -0.38 8.70 -6.03
C ILE A 164 1.02 8.83 -5.43
N ALA A 165 1.56 7.71 -4.97
CA ALA A 165 2.89 7.68 -4.36
C ALA A 165 3.95 8.13 -5.37
N HIS A 166 4.97 8.89 -4.87
CA HIS A 166 6.12 9.40 -5.64
C HIS A 166 5.76 9.97 -7.04
N CYS A 167 4.53 10.51 -7.18
CA CYS A 167 4.03 11.20 -8.38
C CYS A 167 4.07 10.36 -9.67
N ALA A 168 4.03 9.03 -9.57
CA ALA A 168 4.19 8.13 -10.72
C ALA A 168 5.43 8.46 -11.58
N SER A 169 6.54 8.82 -10.96
CA SER A 169 7.66 9.58 -11.52
C SER A 169 8.53 8.85 -12.55
N LEU A 170 8.31 7.55 -12.77
CA LEU A 170 9.09 6.74 -13.71
C LEU A 170 8.18 5.97 -14.67
N GLY A 171 8.74 5.72 -15.86
CA GLY A 171 8.13 4.89 -16.88
C GLY A 171 7.17 5.62 -17.82
N SER A 172 6.53 4.83 -18.68
CA SER A 172 5.48 5.25 -19.59
C SER A 172 4.23 4.40 -19.38
N ALA A 173 3.09 4.91 -19.76
CA ALA A 173 1.82 4.18 -19.68
C ALA A 173 0.97 4.49 -20.91
N VAL A 174 0.04 3.58 -21.18
CA VAL A 174 -0.98 3.81 -22.23
C VAL A 174 -1.90 4.93 -21.76
N ASP A 175 -2.11 5.92 -22.62
CA ASP A 175 -3.17 6.91 -22.43
C ASP A 175 -4.51 6.22 -22.72
N LEU A 176 -5.30 5.98 -21.66
CA LEU A 176 -6.57 5.27 -21.76
C LEU A 176 -7.66 6.08 -22.48
N ASP A 177 -7.47 7.40 -22.66
CA ASP A 177 -8.43 8.27 -23.34
C ASP A 177 -8.12 8.41 -24.82
N ARG A 178 -6.83 8.48 -25.18
CA ARG A 178 -6.39 8.81 -26.55
C ARG A 178 -5.70 7.67 -27.25
N GLY A 179 -5.30 6.65 -26.52
CA GLY A 179 -4.40 5.62 -27.00
C GLY A 179 -2.95 6.11 -27.17
N GLY A 180 -2.04 5.18 -27.40
CA GLY A 180 -0.62 5.47 -27.47
C GLY A 180 0.07 5.53 -26.10
N ASN A 181 1.40 5.52 -26.11
CA ASN A 181 2.22 5.58 -24.90
C ASN A 181 2.70 7.00 -24.63
N GLY A 182 2.65 7.42 -23.39
CA GLY A 182 3.16 8.70 -22.92
C GLY A 182 3.88 8.57 -21.57
N PRO A 183 4.62 9.60 -21.13
CA PRO A 183 5.18 9.64 -19.79
C PRO A 183 4.05 9.59 -18.75
N ARG A 184 4.34 8.94 -17.64
CA ARG A 184 3.43 8.84 -16.47
C ARG A 184 3.43 10.11 -15.65
#